data_afbf9688ccf6c75e242ef3dffbfe4b6b
#
_entry.id   afbf9688ccf6c75e242ef3dffbfe4b6b
#
_cell.length_a   1.000
_cell.length_b   1.000
_cell.length_c   1.000
_cell.angle_alpha   90.00
_cell.angle_beta   90.00
_cell.angle_gamma   90.00
#
_symmetry.space_group_name_H-M   'P 1'
#
loop_
_entity.id
_entity.type
_entity.pdbx_description
1 polymer ?
#
loop_
_entity_poly.entity_id
_entity_poly.type
_entity_poly.pdbx_seq_one_letter_code
_entity_poly.pdbx_strand_id
1 'polypeptide(L)'
;VAVAGGSVWIVYKRHRNSGKGEDGKAVRQDKEQLPEASDVKVEKMAVDTGTVNSMYLFGDFSVFDRNGRNISYMFSLRIKQIFCLILRYSDADGISSKQLSDLIWPDKPKDKVKNSRGVAINHLRKILKELDGIELVYEKGCFRFTLSSVFYCDYLRFMAIVAENRVEDCRQEFLHIVGRGKFVGFMDDPLFDGFKQDVECRLEVLVLQLMKEAFEAQDYSEAMSLAEAEFNIDPVNETALSCCIKSLF
;
A
#
# COMPACT_ATOMS: atom_id res chain seq x y z
N VAL A 1 -26.94 -15.46 -6.48
CA VAL A 1 -26.39 -14.10 -6.52
C VAL A 1 -24.89 -14.25 -6.29
N ALA A 2 -24.09 -14.13 -7.36
CA ALA A 2 -22.65 -14.31 -7.32
C ALA A 2 -22.01 -12.99 -6.87
N VAL A 3 -21.27 -13.03 -5.75
CA VAL A 3 -20.42 -11.93 -5.30
C VAL A 3 -19.07 -12.11 -5.99
N ALA A 4 -18.78 -11.26 -6.96
CA ALA A 4 -17.49 -11.21 -7.63
C ALA A 4 -16.46 -10.53 -6.69
N GLY A 5 -15.60 -11.34 -6.09
CA GLY A 5 -14.41 -10.90 -5.39
C GLY A 5 -13.39 -10.37 -6.41
N GLY A 6 -13.21 -9.05 -6.45
CA GLY A 6 -12.20 -8.42 -7.29
C GLY A 6 -10.80 -8.67 -6.72
N SER A 7 -10.08 -9.62 -7.30
CA SER A 7 -8.66 -9.83 -7.00
C SER A 7 -7.86 -8.65 -7.55
N VAL A 8 -7.21 -7.91 -6.65
CA VAL A 8 -6.25 -6.86 -7.03
C VAL A 8 -4.97 -7.55 -7.50
N TRP A 9 -4.76 -7.59 -8.81
CA TRP A 9 -3.51 -8.02 -9.41
C TRP A 9 -2.64 -6.79 -9.69
N ILE A 10 -1.50 -6.68 -9.02
CA ILE A 10 -0.45 -5.73 -9.40
C ILE A 10 0.21 -6.28 -10.67
N VAL A 11 -0.23 -5.78 -11.83
CA VAL A 11 0.38 -6.15 -13.12
C VAL A 11 1.47 -5.13 -13.43
N TYR A 12 2.72 -5.52 -13.22
CA TYR A 12 3.85 -4.84 -13.85
C TYR A 12 3.74 -5.00 -15.37
N LYS A 13 3.35 -3.93 -16.06
CA LYS A 13 3.14 -3.90 -17.50
C LYS A 13 4.48 -4.02 -18.22
N ARG A 14 4.82 -5.24 -18.63
CA ARG A 14 5.91 -5.51 -19.58
C ARG A 14 5.51 -4.95 -20.93
N HIS A 15 6.17 -3.92 -21.40
CA HIS A 15 5.99 -3.39 -22.76
C HIS A 15 6.32 -4.49 -23.77
N ARG A 16 5.30 -5.04 -24.44
CA ARG A 16 5.43 -5.80 -25.67
C ARG A 16 5.18 -4.83 -26.82
N ASN A 17 6.26 -4.48 -27.50
CA ASN A 17 6.19 -3.85 -28.81
C ASN A 17 5.74 -4.90 -29.83
N SER A 18 4.56 -4.77 -30.40
CA SER A 18 4.12 -5.52 -31.56
C SER A 18 4.31 -4.66 -32.81
N GLY A 19 5.39 -4.91 -33.51
CA GLY A 19 5.57 -4.42 -34.89
C GLY A 19 5.20 -5.53 -35.86
N LYS A 20 4.28 -5.23 -36.75
CA LYS A 20 3.88 -6.06 -37.89
C LYS A 20 4.83 -5.82 -39.08
N GLY A 21 5.17 -6.93 -39.76
CA GLY A 21 5.01 -7.12 -41.19
C GLY A 21 6.20 -6.91 -42.10
N GLU A 22 6.57 -8.00 -42.67
CA GLU A 22 6.79 -8.32 -44.09
C GLU A 22 8.20 -8.24 -44.71
N ASP A 23 8.53 -9.41 -45.22
CA ASP A 23 9.33 -9.76 -46.41
C ASP A 23 10.86 -9.66 -46.45
N GLY A 24 11.45 -10.85 -46.37
CA GLY A 24 12.31 -11.45 -47.43
C GLY A 24 13.68 -10.82 -47.71
N LYS A 25 14.73 -11.44 -47.22
CA LYS A 25 15.85 -12.05 -47.99
C LYS A 25 17.01 -12.45 -47.08
N ALA A 26 17.52 -13.63 -47.37
CA ALA A 26 18.67 -14.27 -46.75
C ALA A 26 19.97 -13.45 -46.81
N VAL A 27 20.86 -13.68 -45.88
CA VAL A 27 22.30 -13.97 -45.97
C VAL A 27 23.11 -13.34 -44.85
N ARG A 28 23.88 -14.25 -44.27
CA ARG A 28 25.11 -14.12 -43.46
C ARG A 28 24.98 -14.08 -41.95
N GLN A 29 25.51 -15.17 -41.41
CA GLN A 29 25.95 -15.38 -40.06
C GLN A 29 26.99 -14.33 -39.65
N ASP A 30 26.67 -13.54 -38.67
CA ASP A 30 27.64 -12.99 -37.76
C ASP A 30 27.17 -13.28 -36.36
N LYS A 31 28.04 -13.92 -35.61
CA LYS A 31 27.84 -14.19 -34.18
C LYS A 31 27.88 -12.87 -33.44
N GLU A 32 26.74 -12.25 -33.24
CA GLU A 32 26.59 -11.22 -32.20
C GLU A 32 26.24 -11.87 -30.88
N GLN A 33 27.17 -11.66 -29.93
CA GLN A 33 27.00 -12.00 -28.53
C GLN A 33 25.71 -11.35 -28.01
N LEU A 34 24.82 -12.19 -27.44
CA LEU A 34 23.72 -11.70 -26.60
C LEU A 34 24.34 -10.83 -25.50
N PRO A 35 23.83 -9.60 -25.29
CA PRO A 35 24.16 -8.88 -24.09
C PRO A 35 23.60 -9.68 -22.90
N GLU A 36 24.47 -10.02 -21.97
CA GLU A 36 24.14 -10.57 -20.67
C GLU A 36 23.04 -9.71 -20.05
N ALA A 37 22.00 -10.38 -19.54
CA ALA A 37 20.96 -9.74 -18.77
C ALA A 37 21.63 -8.89 -17.68
N SER A 38 21.61 -7.58 -17.88
CA SER A 38 22.01 -6.64 -16.86
C SER A 38 21.16 -6.92 -15.64
N ASP A 39 21.81 -7.42 -14.59
CA ASP A 39 21.29 -7.46 -13.24
C ASP A 39 20.69 -6.10 -12.91
N VAL A 40 19.38 -6.00 -13.00
CA VAL A 40 18.65 -4.93 -12.32
C VAL A 40 18.89 -5.21 -10.84
N LYS A 41 19.92 -4.60 -10.28
CA LYS A 41 20.07 -4.48 -8.85
C LYS A 41 18.77 -3.91 -8.32
N VAL A 42 17.97 -4.78 -7.73
CA VAL A 42 16.93 -4.35 -6.80
C VAL A 42 17.69 -3.64 -5.69
N GLU A 43 17.79 -2.32 -5.78
CA GLU A 43 18.31 -1.52 -4.68
C GLU A 43 17.50 -1.92 -3.47
N LYS A 44 18.20 -2.43 -2.43
CA LYS A 44 17.63 -2.64 -1.12
C LYS A 44 16.98 -1.32 -0.71
N MET A 45 15.67 -1.23 -0.84
CA MET A 45 14.93 -0.14 -0.21
C MET A 45 15.31 -0.21 1.27
N ALA A 46 15.88 0.87 1.78
CA ALA A 46 16.31 0.95 3.14
C ALA A 46 15.14 0.55 4.06
N VAL A 47 15.42 -0.37 4.96
CA VAL A 47 14.58 -0.57 6.16
C VAL A 47 14.34 0.81 6.74
N ASP A 48 13.09 1.15 7.05
CA ASP A 48 12.70 2.48 7.53
C ASP A 48 13.63 2.91 8.68
N THR A 49 14.63 3.69 8.35
CA THR A 49 15.49 4.37 9.33
C THR A 49 15.05 5.80 9.51
N GLY A 50 13.90 6.20 8.96
CA GLY A 50 13.58 7.53 9.23
C GLY A 50 12.53 8.22 8.41
N THR A 51 11.71 8.71 8.88
CA THR A 51 11.04 9.98 9.00
C THR A 51 11.30 11.00 7.86
N VAL A 52 11.74 10.56 6.67
CA VAL A 52 11.92 11.44 5.51
C VAL A 52 11.07 10.93 4.36
N ASN A 53 10.32 11.81 3.74
CA ASN A 53 9.52 11.53 2.54
C ASN A 53 8.64 10.28 2.67
N SER A 54 7.93 10.18 3.79
CA SER A 54 7.23 8.96 4.19
C SER A 54 5.82 9.21 4.69
N MET A 55 4.97 8.19 4.52
CA MET A 55 3.60 8.17 5.01
C MET A 55 3.29 6.83 5.67
N TYR A 56 2.61 6.89 6.79
CA TYR A 56 2.25 5.73 7.59
C TYR A 56 0.74 5.64 7.76
N LEU A 57 0.18 4.50 7.37
CA LEU A 57 -1.25 4.18 7.46
C LEU A 57 -1.54 3.07 8.47
N PHE A 58 -0.51 2.38 8.96
CA PHE A 58 -0.61 1.51 10.12
C PHE A 58 -0.39 2.31 11.40
N GLY A 59 -1.23 2.07 12.43
CA GLY A 59 -1.21 2.82 13.68
C GLY A 59 -1.64 4.27 13.50
N ASP A 60 -0.89 5.19 14.11
CA ASP A 60 -1.15 6.62 14.01
C ASP A 60 -0.78 7.16 12.62
N PHE A 61 -1.71 7.88 12.02
CA PHE A 61 -1.46 8.55 10.76
C PHE A 61 -0.31 9.55 10.85
N SER A 62 0.76 9.28 10.13
CA SER A 62 1.94 10.12 10.15
C SER A 62 2.46 10.37 8.74
N VAL A 63 2.84 11.61 8.47
CA VAL A 63 3.42 12.04 7.18
C VAL A 63 4.62 12.94 7.44
N PHE A 64 5.74 12.59 6.84
CA PHE A 64 6.98 13.35 6.92
C PHE A 64 7.39 13.85 5.54
N ASP A 65 7.67 15.14 5.42
CA ASP A 65 8.06 15.78 4.17
C ASP A 65 9.47 15.32 3.71
N ARG A 66 9.88 15.81 2.56
CA ARG A 66 11.22 15.57 1.99
C ARG A 66 12.37 15.98 2.89
N ASN A 67 12.12 16.80 3.91
CA ASN A 67 13.10 17.28 4.88
C ASN A 67 12.96 16.58 6.25
N GLY A 68 12.06 15.60 6.39
CA GLY A 68 11.79 14.89 7.65
C GLY A 68 10.91 15.64 8.64
N ARG A 69 10.23 16.73 8.24
CA ARG A 69 9.31 17.46 9.12
C ARG A 69 7.95 16.78 9.11
N ASN A 70 7.36 16.59 10.29
CA ASN A 70 6.01 16.05 10.39
C ASN A 70 4.98 17.06 9.87
N ILE A 71 4.29 16.68 8.79
CA ILE A 71 3.25 17.48 8.15
C ILE A 71 1.85 16.84 8.26
N SER A 72 1.67 15.86 9.16
CA SER A 72 0.39 15.15 9.38
C SER A 72 -0.76 16.11 9.67
N TYR A 73 -0.50 17.24 10.33
CA TYR A 73 -1.49 18.27 10.68
C TYR A 73 -2.13 18.93 9.45
N MET A 74 -1.48 18.86 8.28
CA MET A 74 -2.05 19.39 7.02
C MET A 74 -3.19 18.51 6.48
N PHE A 75 -3.28 17.26 6.94
CA PHE A 75 -4.30 16.31 6.53
C PHE A 75 -5.52 16.39 7.45
N SER A 76 -6.51 17.21 7.12
CA SER A 76 -7.81 17.11 7.77
C SER A 76 -8.44 15.72 7.52
N LEU A 77 -9.43 15.33 8.34
CA LEU A 77 -10.13 14.05 8.16
C LEU A 77 -10.62 13.87 6.71
N ARG A 78 -11.19 14.90 6.12
CA ARG A 78 -11.67 14.85 4.73
C ARG A 78 -10.55 14.62 3.72
N ILE A 79 -9.39 15.21 3.94
CA ILE A 79 -8.23 15.00 3.05
C ILE A 79 -7.68 13.58 3.22
N LYS A 80 -7.64 13.04 4.44
CA LYS A 80 -7.29 11.63 4.69
C LYS A 80 -8.23 10.68 3.95
N GLN A 81 -9.55 10.91 4.04
CA GLN A 81 -10.55 10.10 3.33
C GLN A 81 -10.32 10.12 1.82
N ILE A 82 -10.12 11.29 1.22
CA ILE A 82 -9.87 11.44 -0.22
C ILE A 82 -8.57 10.74 -0.61
N PHE A 83 -7.51 10.92 0.16
CA PHE A 83 -6.23 10.28 -0.06
C PHE A 83 -6.36 8.75 -0.04
N CYS A 84 -6.95 8.17 1.00
CA CYS A 84 -7.12 6.73 1.15
C CYS A 84 -7.99 6.13 0.03
N LEU A 85 -9.05 6.82 -0.40
CA LEU A 85 -9.86 6.36 -1.54
C LEU A 85 -9.06 6.37 -2.84
N ILE A 86 -8.35 7.46 -3.15
CA ILE A 86 -7.54 7.52 -4.37
C ILE A 86 -6.45 6.45 -4.32
N LEU A 87 -5.80 6.27 -3.17
CA LEU A 87 -4.77 5.24 -2.99
C LEU A 87 -5.32 3.83 -3.24
N ARG A 88 -6.46 3.49 -2.66
CA ARG A 88 -7.14 2.20 -2.84
C ARG A 88 -7.40 1.85 -4.30
N TYR A 89 -7.75 2.86 -5.11
CA TYR A 89 -8.09 2.66 -6.52
C TYR A 89 -6.95 2.93 -7.49
N SER A 90 -5.75 3.33 -7.00
CA SER A 90 -4.64 3.73 -7.89
C SER A 90 -4.04 2.59 -8.70
N ASP A 91 -4.13 1.34 -8.22
CA ASP A 91 -3.63 0.15 -8.93
C ASP A 91 -4.49 -0.24 -10.14
N ALA A 92 -5.75 0.24 -10.17
CA ALA A 92 -6.65 0.10 -11.31
C ALA A 92 -6.57 1.37 -12.19
N ASP A 93 -7.64 1.67 -12.90
CA ASP A 93 -7.75 2.90 -13.71
C ASP A 93 -7.96 4.18 -12.88
N GLY A 94 -7.87 4.07 -11.56
CA GLY A 94 -8.15 5.14 -10.62
C GLY A 94 -9.63 5.23 -10.23
N ILE A 95 -9.96 6.19 -9.35
CA ILE A 95 -11.33 6.47 -8.94
C ILE A 95 -11.95 7.58 -9.80
N SER A 96 -13.14 7.34 -10.37
CA SER A 96 -13.79 8.37 -11.18
C SER A 96 -14.18 9.58 -10.31
N SER A 97 -14.18 10.76 -10.93
CA SER A 97 -14.54 11.99 -10.23
C SER A 97 -15.99 11.99 -9.70
N LYS A 98 -16.88 11.22 -10.38
CA LYS A 98 -18.24 11.01 -9.91
C LYS A 98 -18.25 10.10 -8.68
N GLN A 99 -17.65 8.92 -8.77
CA GLN A 99 -17.58 7.95 -7.67
C GLN A 99 -16.94 8.57 -6.41
N LEU A 100 -15.83 9.30 -6.54
CA LEU A 100 -15.20 10.02 -5.44
C LEU A 100 -16.18 11.01 -4.80
N SER A 101 -16.96 11.71 -5.62
CA SER A 101 -17.93 12.68 -5.12
C SER A 101 -19.09 12.03 -4.39
N ASP A 102 -19.65 10.96 -4.94
CA ASP A 102 -20.78 10.25 -4.38
C ASP A 102 -20.41 9.60 -3.03
N LEU A 103 -19.17 9.10 -2.90
CA LEU A 103 -18.68 8.50 -1.66
C LEU A 103 -18.37 9.54 -0.58
N ILE A 104 -17.74 10.66 -0.94
CA ILE A 104 -17.26 11.65 0.04
C ILE A 104 -18.33 12.68 0.43
N TRP A 105 -19.29 12.95 -0.45
CA TRP A 105 -20.36 13.94 -0.23
C TRP A 105 -21.72 13.39 -0.64
N PRO A 106 -22.20 12.28 -0.04
CA PRO A 106 -23.46 11.63 -0.46
C PRO A 106 -24.68 12.58 -0.36
N ASP A 107 -24.72 13.43 0.66
CA ASP A 107 -25.87 14.29 0.95
C ASP A 107 -25.77 15.71 0.33
N LYS A 108 -24.71 15.97 -0.44
CA LYS A 108 -24.49 17.32 -0.96
C LYS A 108 -25.11 17.50 -2.35
N PRO A 109 -25.78 18.65 -2.62
CA PRO A 109 -26.28 18.96 -3.96
C PRO A 109 -25.16 18.92 -5.01
N LYS A 110 -25.44 18.37 -6.19
CA LYS A 110 -24.46 18.09 -7.25
C LYS A 110 -23.70 19.33 -7.73
N ASP A 111 -24.35 20.47 -7.78
CA ASP A 111 -23.76 21.76 -8.14
C ASP A 111 -22.66 22.19 -7.13
N LYS A 112 -22.90 21.96 -5.83
CA LYS A 112 -21.96 22.30 -4.75
C LYS A 112 -20.84 21.26 -4.59
N VAL A 113 -21.11 19.99 -4.94
CA VAL A 113 -20.12 18.90 -4.85
C VAL A 113 -18.90 19.17 -5.74
N LYS A 114 -19.12 19.62 -6.98
CA LYS A 114 -18.03 19.91 -7.93
C LYS A 114 -17.02 20.91 -7.35
N ASN A 115 -17.52 21.99 -6.74
CA ASN A 115 -16.67 22.99 -6.12
C ASN A 115 -15.92 22.44 -4.89
N SER A 116 -16.63 21.69 -4.01
CA SER A 116 -16.03 21.12 -2.81
C SER A 116 -14.93 20.12 -3.17
N ARG A 117 -15.17 19.25 -4.17
CA ARG A 117 -14.16 18.33 -4.69
C ARG A 117 -12.97 19.11 -5.25
N GLY A 118 -13.19 20.13 -6.07
CA GLY A 118 -12.12 20.96 -6.64
C GLY A 118 -11.23 21.56 -5.57
N VAL A 119 -11.82 22.15 -4.53
CA VAL A 119 -11.09 22.73 -3.40
C VAL A 119 -10.28 21.66 -2.66
N ALA A 120 -10.89 20.51 -2.35
CA ALA A 120 -10.23 19.42 -1.63
C ALA A 120 -9.07 18.81 -2.44
N ILE A 121 -9.27 18.55 -3.73
CA ILE A 121 -8.23 18.02 -4.63
C ILE A 121 -7.07 19.03 -4.76
N ASN A 122 -7.36 20.31 -4.88
CA ASN A 122 -6.30 21.33 -4.94
C ASN A 122 -5.54 21.43 -3.60
N HIS A 123 -6.23 21.26 -2.47
CA HIS A 123 -5.57 21.20 -1.17
C HIS A 123 -4.67 19.97 -1.07
N LEU A 124 -5.16 18.78 -1.42
CA LEU A 124 -4.36 17.57 -1.45
C LEU A 124 -3.12 17.74 -2.34
N ARG A 125 -3.27 18.29 -3.54
CA ARG A 125 -2.12 18.57 -4.42
C ARG A 125 -1.08 19.50 -3.81
N LYS A 126 -1.51 20.49 -3.03
CA LYS A 126 -0.58 21.40 -2.32
C LYS A 126 0.21 20.64 -1.25
N ILE A 127 -0.44 19.75 -0.51
CA ILE A 127 0.25 18.92 0.50
C ILE A 127 1.25 17.97 -0.18
N LEU A 128 0.84 17.30 -1.26
CA LEU A 128 1.70 16.36 -1.97
C LEU A 128 2.95 17.01 -2.59
N LYS A 129 2.96 18.33 -2.79
CA LYS A 129 4.17 19.06 -3.23
C LYS A 129 5.28 19.09 -2.18
N GLU A 130 4.99 18.81 -0.91
CA GLU A 130 5.99 18.68 0.15
C GLU A 130 6.66 17.31 0.16
N LEU A 131 6.14 16.37 -0.63
CA LEU A 131 6.63 15.01 -0.80
C LEU A 131 7.26 14.83 -2.18
N ASP A 132 8.24 13.93 -2.28
CA ASP A 132 8.82 13.53 -3.56
C ASP A 132 8.28 12.13 -3.96
N GLY A 133 8.14 11.89 -5.26
CA GLY A 133 7.77 10.57 -5.77
C GLY A 133 6.30 10.19 -5.65
N ILE A 134 5.43 11.12 -5.26
CA ILE A 134 3.99 10.94 -5.31
C ILE A 134 3.31 12.11 -6.02
N GLU A 135 2.50 11.81 -7.02
CA GLU A 135 1.77 12.81 -7.79
C GLU A 135 0.31 12.39 -7.98
N LEU A 136 -0.61 13.36 -7.81
CA LEU A 136 -2.04 13.16 -8.07
C LEU A 136 -2.38 13.53 -9.51
N VAL A 137 -2.60 12.53 -10.34
CA VAL A 137 -2.96 12.66 -11.76
C VAL A 137 -4.47 12.61 -11.95
N TYR A 138 -4.95 13.32 -12.96
CA TYR A 138 -6.34 13.25 -13.40
C TYR A 138 -6.37 12.96 -14.90
N GLU A 139 -6.74 11.73 -15.25
CA GLU A 139 -6.77 11.25 -16.62
C GLU A 139 -8.07 10.50 -16.89
N LYS A 140 -8.64 10.69 -18.07
CA LYS A 140 -9.90 10.00 -18.50
C LYS A 140 -11.05 10.08 -17.49
N GLY A 141 -11.11 11.19 -16.72
CA GLY A 141 -12.15 11.39 -15.72
C GLY A 141 -11.90 10.74 -14.35
N CYS A 142 -10.75 10.10 -14.16
CA CYS A 142 -10.36 9.40 -12.94
C CYS A 142 -9.16 10.06 -12.26
N PHE A 143 -9.15 9.99 -10.94
CA PHE A 143 -8.02 10.37 -10.08
C PHE A 143 -7.22 9.12 -9.71
N ARG A 144 -5.91 9.19 -9.80
CA ARG A 144 -4.99 8.15 -9.33
C ARG A 144 -3.67 8.77 -8.87
N PHE A 145 -2.92 8.04 -8.06
CA PHE A 145 -1.54 8.41 -7.75
C PHE A 145 -0.57 7.79 -8.75
N THR A 146 0.43 8.56 -9.13
CA THR A 146 1.66 8.05 -9.74
C THR A 146 2.72 8.04 -8.64
N LEU A 147 3.40 6.91 -8.49
CA LEU A 147 4.33 6.64 -7.41
C LEU A 147 5.71 6.29 -7.96
N SER A 148 6.75 6.71 -7.27
CA SER A 148 8.14 6.27 -7.55
C SER A 148 8.78 5.73 -6.27
N SER A 149 9.93 5.07 -6.42
CA SER A 149 10.65 4.40 -5.32
C SER A 149 11.19 5.34 -4.23
N VAL A 150 11.18 6.65 -4.46
CA VAL A 150 11.63 7.62 -3.45
C VAL A 150 10.56 7.95 -2.41
N PHE A 151 9.29 7.61 -2.68
CA PHE A 151 8.20 7.79 -1.74
C PHE A 151 7.97 6.49 -0.95
N TYR A 152 8.09 6.58 0.36
CA TYR A 152 7.77 5.46 1.24
C TYR A 152 6.32 5.55 1.73
N CYS A 153 5.59 4.43 1.65
CA CYS A 153 4.31 4.27 2.31
C CYS A 153 4.22 2.83 2.85
N ASP A 154 4.02 2.70 4.16
CA ASP A 154 3.97 1.40 4.84
C ASP A 154 2.92 0.45 4.26
N TYR A 155 1.74 0.96 3.89
CA TYR A 155 0.72 0.17 3.20
C TYR A 155 1.19 -0.36 1.83
N LEU A 156 1.79 0.51 1.01
CA LEU A 156 2.29 0.10 -0.31
C LEU A 156 3.42 -0.92 -0.17
N ARG A 157 4.26 -0.72 0.82
CA ARG A 157 5.36 -1.63 1.12
C ARG A 157 4.85 -2.99 1.62
N PHE A 158 3.88 -2.99 2.54
CA PHE A 158 3.18 -4.19 2.97
C PHE A 158 2.59 -4.96 1.78
N MET A 159 1.85 -4.27 0.92
CA MET A 159 1.23 -4.89 -0.26
C MET A 159 2.27 -5.46 -1.23
N ALA A 160 3.41 -4.81 -1.40
CA ALA A 160 4.52 -5.31 -2.24
C ALA A 160 5.15 -6.58 -1.64
N ILE A 161 5.45 -6.59 -0.33
CA ILE A 161 6.00 -7.74 0.38
C ILE A 161 5.08 -8.96 0.23
N VAL A 162 3.78 -8.75 0.41
CA VAL A 162 2.77 -9.82 0.30
C VAL A 162 2.62 -10.31 -1.15
N ALA A 163 2.52 -9.40 -2.12
CA ALA A 163 2.33 -9.74 -3.52
C ALA A 163 3.53 -10.49 -4.13
N GLU A 164 4.74 -10.15 -3.69
CA GLU A 164 5.99 -10.79 -4.14
C GLU A 164 6.32 -12.06 -3.34
N ASN A 165 5.51 -12.42 -2.35
CA ASN A 165 5.75 -13.53 -1.42
C ASN A 165 7.13 -13.46 -0.74
N ARG A 166 7.53 -12.25 -0.32
CA ARG A 166 8.88 -11.95 0.22
C ARG A 166 8.86 -11.68 1.72
N VAL A 167 7.87 -12.22 2.42
CA VAL A 167 7.75 -11.99 3.86
C VAL A 167 9.01 -12.46 4.61
N GLU A 168 9.56 -13.63 4.23
CA GLU A 168 10.78 -14.13 4.84
C GLU A 168 12.00 -13.24 4.59
N ASP A 169 12.17 -12.77 3.35
CA ASP A 169 13.29 -11.88 2.99
C ASP A 169 13.20 -10.51 3.66
N CYS A 170 11.98 -10.07 3.96
CA CYS A 170 11.68 -8.75 4.51
C CYS A 170 11.06 -8.82 5.92
N ARG A 171 11.34 -9.90 6.66
CA ARG A 171 10.68 -10.25 7.93
C ARG A 171 10.72 -9.11 8.95
N GLN A 172 11.87 -8.51 9.18
CA GLN A 172 11.99 -7.40 10.12
C GLN A 172 11.22 -6.15 9.70
N GLU A 173 11.21 -5.85 8.41
CA GLU A 173 10.44 -4.73 7.87
C GLU A 173 8.94 -4.99 7.99
N PHE A 174 8.51 -6.23 7.67
CA PHE A 174 7.12 -6.66 7.87
C PHE A 174 6.69 -6.49 9.33
N LEU A 175 7.47 -7.01 10.29
CA LEU A 175 7.22 -6.87 11.72
C LEU A 175 7.14 -5.40 12.15
N HIS A 176 8.04 -4.56 11.62
CA HIS A 176 8.02 -3.13 11.91
C HIS A 176 6.72 -2.46 11.40
N ILE A 177 6.25 -2.82 10.20
CA ILE A 177 5.00 -2.30 9.66
C ILE A 177 3.81 -2.73 10.51
N VAL A 178 3.67 -4.03 10.78
CA VAL A 178 2.49 -4.56 11.48
C VAL A 178 2.47 -4.17 12.96
N GLY A 179 3.64 -4.07 13.59
CA GLY A 179 3.81 -3.63 14.97
C GLY A 179 3.43 -2.16 15.22
N ARG A 180 3.26 -1.35 14.16
CA ARG A 180 2.78 0.04 14.29
C ARG A 180 1.34 0.13 14.76
N GLY A 181 0.54 -0.92 14.55
CA GLY A 181 -0.85 -0.98 14.97
C GLY A 181 -1.83 -1.16 13.83
N LYS A 182 -3.11 -0.94 14.12
CA LYS A 182 -4.22 -1.21 13.20
C LYS A 182 -4.15 -0.39 11.91
N PHE A 183 -4.36 -1.05 10.76
CA PHE A 183 -4.41 -0.39 9.47
C PHE A 183 -5.57 0.61 9.39
N VAL A 184 -5.27 1.86 9.03
CA VAL A 184 -6.25 2.97 8.96
C VAL A 184 -7.08 3.11 10.24
N GLY A 185 -6.52 2.74 11.40
CA GLY A 185 -7.18 2.81 12.70
C GLY A 185 -7.55 4.23 13.14
N PHE A 186 -6.89 5.25 12.58
CA PHE A 186 -7.17 6.67 12.81
C PHE A 186 -8.48 7.17 12.16
N MET A 187 -9.23 6.31 11.46
CA MET A 187 -10.42 6.69 10.72
C MET A 187 -11.56 5.69 10.99
N ASP A 188 -12.51 6.12 11.79
CA ASP A 188 -13.73 5.37 12.09
C ASP A 188 -14.85 5.84 11.16
N ASP A 189 -14.88 5.27 9.93
CA ASP A 189 -15.85 5.59 8.89
C ASP A 189 -16.17 4.31 8.10
N PRO A 190 -17.43 3.84 8.08
CA PRO A 190 -17.84 2.62 7.37
C PRO A 190 -17.46 2.57 5.89
N LEU A 191 -17.23 3.73 5.27
CA LEU A 191 -16.75 3.83 3.90
C LEU A 191 -15.42 3.07 3.70
N PHE A 192 -14.62 2.92 4.76
CA PHE A 192 -13.30 2.30 4.72
C PHE A 192 -13.27 0.87 5.26
N ASP A 193 -14.38 0.34 5.79
CA ASP A 193 -14.41 -1.02 6.36
C ASP A 193 -13.95 -2.08 5.37
N GLY A 194 -14.45 -2.01 4.12
CA GLY A 194 -13.99 -2.92 3.07
C GLY A 194 -12.50 -2.77 2.72
N PHE A 195 -11.93 -1.57 2.84
CA PHE A 195 -10.49 -1.36 2.62
C PHE A 195 -9.65 -1.90 3.77
N LYS A 196 -10.11 -1.70 5.00
CA LYS A 196 -9.48 -2.27 6.20
C LYS A 196 -9.52 -3.78 6.14
N GLN A 197 -10.70 -4.36 5.89
CA GLN A 197 -10.89 -5.80 5.82
C GLN A 197 -10.02 -6.47 4.74
N ASP A 198 -9.87 -5.86 3.56
CA ASP A 198 -9.00 -6.38 2.50
C ASP A 198 -7.53 -6.54 2.96
N VAL A 199 -7.05 -5.62 3.82
CA VAL A 199 -5.69 -5.65 4.38
C VAL A 199 -5.62 -6.58 5.59
N GLU A 200 -6.58 -6.49 6.51
CA GLU A 200 -6.65 -7.28 7.74
C GLU A 200 -6.71 -8.78 7.46
N CYS A 201 -7.53 -9.22 6.49
CA CYS A 201 -7.58 -10.64 6.11
C CYS A 201 -6.24 -11.18 5.59
N ARG A 202 -5.45 -10.37 4.87
CA ARG A 202 -4.12 -10.77 4.41
C ARG A 202 -3.12 -10.80 5.54
N LEU A 203 -3.22 -9.83 6.41
CA LEU A 203 -2.36 -9.66 7.56
C LEU A 203 -2.52 -10.82 8.55
N GLU A 204 -3.77 -11.14 8.93
CA GLU A 204 -4.11 -12.21 9.86
C GLU A 204 -3.49 -13.55 9.43
N VAL A 205 -3.67 -13.94 8.16
CA VAL A 205 -3.13 -15.21 7.65
C VAL A 205 -1.60 -15.27 7.81
N LEU A 206 -0.91 -14.17 7.49
CA LEU A 206 0.55 -14.11 7.55
C LEU A 206 1.05 -14.04 8.99
N VAL A 207 0.43 -13.23 9.83
CA VAL A 207 0.84 -13.07 11.24
C VAL A 207 0.68 -14.39 11.98
N LEU A 208 -0.44 -15.09 11.82
CA LEU A 208 -0.68 -16.38 12.46
C LEU A 208 0.32 -17.45 11.98
N GLN A 209 0.66 -17.46 10.68
CA GLN A 209 1.67 -18.36 10.15
C GLN A 209 3.06 -18.08 10.76
N LEU A 210 3.51 -16.82 10.69
CA LEU A 210 4.82 -16.42 11.21
C LEU A 210 4.94 -16.61 12.72
N MET A 211 3.85 -16.34 13.46
CA MET A 211 3.80 -16.57 14.91
C MET A 211 4.01 -18.05 15.25
N LYS A 212 3.39 -18.96 14.48
CA LYS A 212 3.59 -20.39 14.65
C LYS A 212 5.03 -20.81 14.35
N GLU A 213 5.60 -20.31 13.25
CA GLU A 213 7.00 -20.59 12.84
C GLU A 213 7.99 -20.05 13.90
N ALA A 214 7.81 -18.83 14.38
CA ALA A 214 8.65 -18.27 15.45
C ALA A 214 8.56 -19.08 16.74
N PHE A 215 7.36 -19.53 17.11
CA PHE A 215 7.15 -20.38 18.28
C PHE A 215 7.83 -21.75 18.13
N GLU A 216 7.73 -22.40 16.98
CA GLU A 216 8.39 -23.67 16.67
C GLU A 216 9.92 -23.53 16.66
N ALA A 217 10.43 -22.39 16.23
CA ALA A 217 11.85 -22.03 16.26
C ALA A 217 12.35 -21.61 17.65
N GLN A 218 11.48 -21.57 18.65
CA GLN A 218 11.74 -21.08 20.01
C GLN A 218 12.15 -19.60 20.09
N ASP A 219 11.83 -18.81 19.07
CA ASP A 219 11.95 -17.35 19.12
C ASP A 219 10.69 -16.75 19.75
N TYR A 220 10.62 -16.87 21.06
CA TYR A 220 9.47 -16.41 21.83
C TYR A 220 9.31 -14.88 21.81
N SER A 221 10.39 -14.16 21.60
CA SER A 221 10.34 -12.69 21.48
C SER A 221 9.59 -12.25 20.23
N GLU A 222 9.93 -12.88 19.12
CA GLU A 222 9.23 -12.61 17.85
C GLU A 222 7.79 -13.13 17.89
N ALA A 223 7.57 -14.33 18.44
CA ALA A 223 6.24 -14.91 18.58
C ALA A 223 5.30 -13.99 19.40
N MET A 224 5.81 -13.38 20.47
CA MET A 224 5.06 -12.39 21.25
C MET A 224 4.77 -11.11 20.48
N SER A 225 5.75 -10.58 19.74
CA SER A 225 5.56 -9.37 18.92
C SER A 225 4.49 -9.58 17.84
N LEU A 226 4.47 -10.77 17.24
CA LEU A 226 3.45 -11.17 16.26
C LEU A 226 2.08 -11.35 16.92
N ALA A 227 2.01 -11.93 18.11
CA ALA A 227 0.76 -12.04 18.86
C ALA A 227 0.18 -10.66 19.24
N GLU A 228 1.03 -9.70 19.61
CA GLU A 228 0.61 -8.32 19.84
C GLU A 228 0.07 -7.66 18.56
N ALA A 229 0.71 -7.92 17.39
CA ALA A 229 0.21 -7.45 16.11
C ALA A 229 -1.17 -8.07 15.78
N GLU A 230 -1.37 -9.37 16.08
CA GLU A 230 -2.65 -10.04 15.90
C GLU A 230 -3.75 -9.44 16.78
N PHE A 231 -3.46 -9.06 18.01
CA PHE A 231 -4.43 -8.39 18.89
C PHE A 231 -4.87 -7.00 18.37
N ASN A 232 -4.12 -6.38 17.48
CA ASN A 232 -4.58 -5.18 16.77
C ASN A 232 -5.67 -5.50 15.73
N ILE A 233 -5.71 -6.75 15.20
CA ILE A 233 -6.70 -7.22 14.24
C ILE A 233 -7.90 -7.78 14.99
N ASP A 234 -7.66 -8.83 15.76
CA ASP A 234 -8.65 -9.52 16.60
C ASP A 234 -8.20 -9.56 18.06
N PRO A 235 -8.74 -8.65 18.93
CA PRO A 235 -8.36 -8.57 20.33
C PRO A 235 -8.69 -9.82 21.18
N VAL A 236 -9.49 -10.74 20.63
CA VAL A 236 -9.91 -11.96 21.33
C VAL A 236 -9.39 -13.23 20.65
N ASN A 237 -8.38 -13.12 19.79
CA ASN A 237 -7.80 -14.25 19.09
C ASN A 237 -7.19 -15.27 20.06
N GLU A 238 -7.82 -16.46 20.15
CA GLU A 238 -7.41 -17.51 21.08
C GLU A 238 -6.02 -18.09 20.75
N THR A 239 -5.64 -18.11 19.47
CA THR A 239 -4.33 -18.62 19.02
C THR A 239 -3.22 -17.70 19.49
N ALA A 240 -3.39 -16.38 19.30
CA ALA A 240 -2.45 -15.37 19.78
C ALA A 240 -2.34 -15.39 21.31
N LEU A 241 -3.46 -15.49 22.01
CA LEU A 241 -3.48 -15.61 23.47
C LEU A 241 -2.73 -16.86 23.95
N SER A 242 -3.00 -18.01 23.34
CA SER A 242 -2.32 -19.28 23.66
C SER A 242 -0.82 -19.18 23.41
N CYS A 243 -0.40 -18.52 22.32
CA CYS A 243 1.01 -18.30 22.01
C CYS A 243 1.67 -17.44 23.09
N CYS A 244 1.09 -16.30 23.45
CA CYS A 244 1.60 -15.44 24.52
C CYS A 244 1.78 -16.19 25.83
N ILE A 245 0.76 -16.93 26.29
CA ILE A 245 0.83 -17.71 27.53
C ILE A 245 1.98 -18.71 27.48
N LYS A 246 2.09 -19.48 26.42
CA LYS A 246 3.13 -20.51 26.26
C LYS A 246 4.54 -19.94 26.10
N SER A 247 4.68 -18.73 25.61
CA SER A 247 5.98 -18.04 25.46
C SER A 247 6.51 -17.49 26.80
N LEU A 248 5.68 -17.42 27.83
CA LEU A 248 6.05 -16.94 29.18
C LEU A 248 6.55 -18.06 30.10
N PHE A 249 6.34 -19.31 29.76
CA PHE A 249 6.71 -20.51 30.54
C PHE A 249 7.68 -21.42 29.81
#